data_37f1ba48c998c25bafa1c1145023763b
#
_entry.id   37f1ba48c998c25bafa1c1145023763b
#
_cell.length_a   1.000
_cell.length_b   1.000
_cell.length_c   1.000
_cell.angle_alpha   90.00
_cell.angle_beta   90.00
_cell.angle_gamma   90.00
#
_symmetry.space_group_name_H-M   'P 1'
#
loop_
_entity.id
_entity.type
_entity.pdbx_description
1 polymer ?
#
loop_
_entity_poly.entity_id
_entity_poly.type
_entity_poly.pdbx_seq_one_letter_code
_entity_poly.pdbx_strand_id
1 'polypeptide(L)'
;SKGGYYKEDIVKNTSSKLNAKDNILIKADGIAISVADINARGGDALLQAKNSINLSGDVDSAYYESEFKEKGFASKKSTTTKALNQSVVPTSIKAKNIMLSSQEADINIAGSTLKAKEAIDMQAGNNINISPLSYNSLNYKNSSKSSLGGLKASMDMHSLYKRNLQSSSLLSETGDINLRAKNDLSLISADISSGRNLNLGAGNSINILAAKEYKEEISAHKKRSFNPLSVFNYPVAIAASVGAMDNIALEAGIEKIGGGSFTEVYRSDYNSKQVKEGISKLSDIKAAGDISLNSPTAFITSNMKAGGDINIDAKNLTISAAANEYSEHNVAKSASVSITKAKD
;
A
#
# COMPACT_ATOMS: atom_id res chain seq x y z
N SER A 1 -33.08 -22.00 -3.03
CA SER A 1 -32.54 -21.74 -1.69
C SER A 1 -31.63 -20.53 -1.71
N LYS A 2 -31.58 -19.81 -0.59
CA LYS A 2 -30.65 -18.69 -0.34
C LYS A 2 -29.78 -19.08 0.83
N GLY A 3 -28.50 -18.76 0.77
CA GLY A 3 -27.55 -19.00 1.86
C GLY A 3 -26.30 -18.15 1.66
N GLY A 4 -25.53 -18.03 2.70
CA GLY A 4 -24.29 -17.28 2.69
C GLY A 4 -23.62 -17.27 4.06
N TYR A 5 -22.45 -16.66 4.15
CA TYR A 5 -21.78 -16.38 5.40
C TYR A 5 -21.22 -14.96 5.41
N TYR A 6 -20.96 -14.50 6.60
CA TYR A 6 -20.24 -13.26 6.88
C TYR A 6 -19.14 -13.56 7.90
N LYS A 7 -17.95 -13.02 7.67
CA LYS A 7 -16.82 -13.10 8.58
C LYS A 7 -16.27 -11.70 8.77
N GLU A 8 -15.94 -11.37 10.01
CA GLU A 8 -15.32 -10.12 10.40
C GLU A 8 -14.17 -10.41 11.37
N ASP A 9 -12.99 -9.85 11.09
CA ASP A 9 -11.83 -9.89 11.98
C ASP A 9 -11.37 -8.43 12.20
N ILE A 10 -11.38 -7.98 13.45
CA ILE A 10 -10.99 -6.62 13.81
C ILE A 10 -9.85 -6.66 14.82
N VAL A 11 -8.79 -5.93 14.54
CA VAL A 11 -7.69 -5.63 15.46
C VAL A 11 -7.66 -4.13 15.69
N LYS A 12 -7.73 -3.68 16.94
CA LYS A 12 -7.62 -2.29 17.34
C LYS A 12 -6.56 -2.13 18.41
N ASN A 13 -5.63 -1.23 18.16
CA ASN A 13 -4.62 -0.84 19.12
C ASN A 13 -5.17 0.24 20.05
N THR A 14 -4.86 0.12 21.34
CA THR A 14 -5.18 1.15 22.34
C THR A 14 -3.87 1.77 22.81
N SER A 15 -3.74 3.08 22.62
CA SER A 15 -2.52 3.79 22.98
C SER A 15 -2.30 3.82 24.49
N SER A 16 -1.10 3.47 24.93
CA SER A 16 -0.61 3.79 26.28
C SER A 16 -0.42 5.30 26.44
N LYS A 17 -0.69 5.86 27.61
CA LYS A 17 -0.62 7.30 27.83
C LYS A 17 0.29 7.64 29.00
N LEU A 18 1.30 8.47 28.74
CA LEU A 18 2.15 9.10 29.74
C LEU A 18 1.92 10.61 29.70
N ASN A 19 1.32 11.15 30.73
CA ASN A 19 1.04 12.59 30.81
C ASN A 19 1.71 13.17 32.05
N ALA A 20 2.50 14.22 31.89
CA ALA A 20 3.06 15.02 32.95
C ALA A 20 2.71 16.50 32.75
N LYS A 21 2.62 17.23 33.87
CA LYS A 21 2.44 18.70 33.82
C LYS A 21 3.74 19.35 33.31
N ASP A 22 4.85 18.84 33.79
CA ASP A 22 6.18 19.38 33.52
C ASP A 22 6.96 18.37 32.64
N ASN A 23 8.07 17.82 33.11
CA ASN A 23 8.97 17.00 32.31
C ASN A 23 8.63 15.51 32.35
N ILE A 24 8.99 14.81 31.29
CA ILE A 24 9.03 13.35 31.19
C ILE A 24 10.47 12.94 30.93
N LEU A 25 11.04 12.13 31.83
CA LEU A 25 12.37 11.57 31.71
C LEU A 25 12.29 10.05 31.68
N ILE A 26 12.74 9.45 30.59
CA ILE A 26 12.83 7.99 30.42
C ILE A 26 14.30 7.64 30.23
N LYS A 27 14.85 6.81 31.14
CA LYS A 27 16.23 6.29 31.06
C LYS A 27 16.21 4.78 31.14
N ALA A 28 16.86 4.11 30.19
CA ALA A 28 16.95 2.65 30.14
C ALA A 28 18.19 2.21 29.35
N ASP A 29 18.53 0.93 29.42
CA ASP A 29 19.54 0.37 28.50
C ASP A 29 19.07 0.35 27.06
N GLY A 30 17.80 0.05 26.82
CA GLY A 30 17.12 0.16 25.53
C GLY A 30 15.71 0.67 25.72
N ILE A 31 15.21 1.49 24.79
CA ILE A 31 13.86 2.04 24.80
C ILE A 31 13.11 1.55 23.57
N ALA A 32 11.97 0.88 23.80
CA ALA A 32 11.05 0.50 22.75
C ALA A 32 9.64 0.98 23.12
N ILE A 33 9.06 1.86 22.30
CA ILE A 33 7.74 2.44 22.52
C ILE A 33 6.93 2.24 21.26
N SER A 34 5.81 1.55 21.39
CA SER A 34 4.85 1.34 20.30
C SER A 34 3.46 1.76 20.72
N VAL A 35 2.78 2.50 19.87
CA VAL A 35 1.41 2.98 20.10
C VAL A 35 1.25 3.68 21.45
N ALA A 36 2.02 4.72 21.67
CA ALA A 36 1.98 5.48 22.91
C ALA A 36 1.77 6.98 22.65
N ASP A 37 1.09 7.62 23.60
CA ASP A 37 0.86 9.07 23.64
C ASP A 37 1.61 9.64 24.85
N ILE A 38 2.75 10.28 24.59
CA ILE A 38 3.63 10.85 25.60
C ILE A 38 3.48 12.37 25.54
N ASN A 39 3.04 12.98 26.62
CA ASN A 39 2.73 14.41 26.67
C ASN A 39 3.29 15.09 27.92
N ALA A 40 4.37 15.85 27.75
CA ALA A 40 4.94 16.76 28.74
C ALA A 40 4.38 18.17 28.49
N ARG A 41 3.27 18.52 29.12
CA ARG A 41 2.43 19.69 28.75
C ARG A 41 3.16 21.03 28.83
N GLY A 42 4.00 21.24 29.80
CA GLY A 42 4.73 22.50 30.02
C GLY A 42 6.25 22.34 30.03
N GLY A 43 6.73 21.11 29.94
CA GLY A 43 8.14 20.78 30.06
C GLY A 43 8.69 19.96 28.89
N ASP A 44 9.82 19.33 29.13
CA ASP A 44 10.60 18.61 28.13
C ASP A 44 10.34 17.10 28.21
N ALA A 45 10.44 16.43 27.06
CA ALA A 45 10.49 14.99 26.97
C ALA A 45 11.91 14.54 26.64
N LEU A 46 12.54 13.83 27.57
CA LEU A 46 13.91 13.35 27.47
C LEU A 46 13.93 11.82 27.50
N LEU A 47 14.34 11.20 26.40
CA LEU A 47 14.54 9.75 26.28
C LEU A 47 16.04 9.47 26.12
N GLN A 48 16.62 8.76 27.08
CA GLN A 48 18.05 8.42 27.08
C GLN A 48 18.22 6.90 27.16
N ALA A 49 18.90 6.34 26.18
CA ALA A 49 19.25 4.93 26.15
C ALA A 49 20.76 4.72 26.05
N LYS A 50 21.26 3.64 26.65
CA LYS A 50 22.62 3.15 26.36
C LYS A 50 22.67 2.56 24.97
N ASN A 51 21.68 1.71 24.63
CA ASN A 51 21.50 1.06 23.34
C ASN A 51 20.48 1.84 22.50
N SER A 52 19.61 1.13 21.77
CA SER A 52 18.70 1.75 20.81
C SER A 52 17.47 2.43 21.46
N ILE A 53 16.95 3.44 20.75
CA ILE A 53 15.62 4.00 20.93
C ILE A 53 14.78 3.65 19.72
N ASN A 54 13.69 2.92 19.94
CA ASN A 54 12.76 2.51 18.89
C ASN A 54 11.37 3.10 19.19
N LEU A 55 10.90 4.00 18.33
CA LEU A 55 9.55 4.57 18.38
C LEU A 55 8.79 4.10 17.15
N SER A 56 7.66 3.39 17.33
CA SER A 56 6.88 2.91 16.20
C SER A 56 5.39 3.16 16.42
N GLY A 57 4.68 3.39 15.33
CA GLY A 57 3.24 3.15 15.28
C GLY A 57 2.96 1.65 15.14
N ASP A 58 1.68 1.31 15.12
CA ASP A 58 1.17 0.00 14.75
C ASP A 58 -0.10 0.15 13.90
N VAL A 59 -0.63 -0.94 13.38
CA VAL A 59 -1.70 -0.90 12.40
C VAL A 59 -2.99 -1.47 12.98
N ASP A 60 -4.05 -0.65 13.02
CA ASP A 60 -5.42 -1.12 13.17
C ASP A 60 -5.86 -1.82 11.89
N SER A 61 -6.60 -2.90 12.02
CA SER A 61 -7.05 -3.71 10.90
C SER A 61 -8.50 -4.11 11.07
N ALA A 62 -9.29 -3.94 10.01
CA ALA A 62 -10.64 -4.47 9.91
C ALA A 62 -10.77 -5.26 8.60
N TYR A 63 -10.94 -6.56 8.70
CA TYR A 63 -11.17 -7.45 7.58
C TYR A 63 -12.60 -7.95 7.58
N TYR A 64 -13.24 -7.86 6.42
CA TYR A 64 -14.60 -8.33 6.18
C TYR A 64 -14.61 -9.28 5.00
N GLU A 65 -15.34 -10.38 5.15
CA GLU A 65 -15.61 -11.31 4.05
C GLU A 65 -17.06 -11.75 4.09
N SER A 66 -17.72 -11.73 2.94
CA SER A 66 -19.08 -12.25 2.80
C SER A 66 -19.22 -13.05 1.52
N GLU A 67 -19.96 -14.12 1.58
CA GLU A 67 -20.41 -14.87 0.42
C GLU A 67 -21.93 -15.00 0.49
N PHE A 68 -22.58 -14.67 -0.61
CA PHE A 68 -24.02 -14.84 -0.78
C PHE A 68 -24.28 -15.77 -1.95
N LYS A 69 -25.08 -16.81 -1.74
CA LYS A 69 -25.48 -17.78 -2.76
C LYS A 69 -26.99 -17.84 -2.89
N GLU A 70 -27.47 -17.83 -4.12
CA GLU A 70 -28.89 -17.97 -4.45
C GLU A 70 -29.03 -19.04 -5.52
N LYS A 71 -29.92 -20.01 -5.27
CA LYS A 71 -30.24 -21.08 -6.20
C LYS A 71 -31.72 -21.02 -6.55
N GLY A 72 -32.02 -20.82 -7.83
CA GLY A 72 -33.34 -20.99 -8.44
C GLY A 72 -33.47 -22.37 -9.09
N PHE A 73 -34.59 -22.62 -9.76
CA PHE A 73 -34.90 -23.90 -10.44
C PHE A 73 -33.83 -24.29 -11.47
N ALA A 74 -33.39 -23.34 -12.28
CA ALA A 74 -32.38 -23.59 -13.34
C ALA A 74 -31.24 -22.55 -13.29
N SER A 75 -31.04 -21.87 -12.18
CA SER A 75 -30.04 -20.80 -12.05
C SER A 75 -29.34 -20.82 -10.71
N LYS A 76 -28.06 -20.40 -10.71
CA LYS A 76 -27.26 -20.17 -9.52
C LYS A 76 -26.64 -18.79 -9.64
N LYS A 77 -26.58 -18.06 -8.51
CA LYS A 77 -25.86 -16.81 -8.37
C LYS A 77 -24.98 -16.89 -7.12
N SER A 78 -23.75 -16.42 -7.21
CA SER A 78 -22.86 -16.26 -6.06
C SER A 78 -22.23 -14.89 -6.13
N THR A 79 -22.12 -14.23 -4.98
CA THR A 79 -21.39 -12.98 -4.84
C THR A 79 -20.49 -13.11 -3.64
N THR A 80 -19.18 -12.91 -3.84
CA THR A 80 -18.17 -12.85 -2.78
C THR A 80 -17.66 -11.44 -2.69
N THR A 81 -17.61 -10.89 -1.49
CA THR A 81 -17.04 -9.57 -1.20
C THR A 81 -16.01 -9.73 -0.10
N LYS A 82 -14.85 -9.10 -0.28
CA LYS A 82 -13.80 -9.01 0.74
C LYS A 82 -13.32 -7.57 0.84
N ALA A 83 -13.13 -7.09 2.06
CA ALA A 83 -12.56 -5.78 2.31
C ALA A 83 -11.53 -5.88 3.43
N LEU A 84 -10.39 -5.25 3.26
CA LEU A 84 -9.39 -5.00 4.29
C LEU A 84 -9.21 -3.51 4.39
N ASN A 85 -9.42 -2.96 5.58
CA ASN A 85 -9.16 -1.56 5.89
C ASN A 85 -8.16 -1.52 7.04
N GLN A 86 -6.99 -0.97 6.76
CA GLN A 86 -5.96 -0.73 7.77
C GLN A 86 -5.75 0.76 7.93
N SER A 87 -5.36 1.18 9.14
CA SER A 87 -4.94 2.55 9.46
C SER A 87 -3.83 2.51 10.50
N VAL A 88 -2.88 3.44 10.41
CA VAL A 88 -1.79 3.54 11.38
C VAL A 88 -2.24 4.27 12.63
N VAL A 89 -1.94 3.70 13.79
CA VAL A 89 -2.00 4.36 15.10
C VAL A 89 -0.56 4.73 15.46
N PRO A 90 -0.18 6.02 15.39
CA PRO A 90 1.21 6.44 15.62
C PRO A 90 1.57 6.42 17.10
N THR A 91 2.86 6.28 17.40
CA THR A 91 3.40 6.80 18.66
C THR A 91 3.54 8.31 18.54
N SER A 92 3.08 9.05 19.54
CA SER A 92 3.09 10.51 19.57
C SER A 92 3.86 11.00 20.79
N ILE A 93 4.81 11.92 20.59
CA ILE A 93 5.49 12.65 21.66
C ILE A 93 5.22 14.14 21.49
N LYS A 94 4.68 14.78 22.54
CA LYS A 94 4.41 16.23 22.57
C LYS A 94 5.08 16.83 23.80
N ALA A 95 5.89 17.89 23.62
CA ALA A 95 6.60 18.54 24.68
C ALA A 95 6.99 19.99 24.31
N LYS A 96 7.57 20.72 25.27
CA LYS A 96 8.23 21.99 24.98
C LYS A 96 9.47 21.74 24.14
N ASN A 97 10.39 20.89 24.63
CA ASN A 97 11.50 20.36 23.85
C ASN A 97 11.46 18.83 23.87
N ILE A 98 11.95 18.20 22.79
CA ILE A 98 12.08 16.74 22.69
C ILE A 98 13.55 16.41 22.47
N MET A 99 14.10 15.56 23.33
CA MET A 99 15.48 15.12 23.25
C MET A 99 15.54 13.59 23.25
N LEU A 100 16.12 13.00 22.22
CA LEU A 100 16.38 11.57 22.10
C LEU A 100 17.90 11.35 22.04
N SER A 101 18.44 10.55 22.95
CA SER A 101 19.87 10.24 23.01
C SER A 101 20.11 8.75 23.15
N SER A 102 20.74 8.14 22.17
CA SER A 102 21.29 6.79 22.21
C SER A 102 22.81 6.85 22.26
N GLN A 103 23.44 6.22 23.25
CA GLN A 103 24.91 6.33 23.45
C GLN A 103 25.70 5.48 22.46
N GLU A 104 25.27 4.24 22.21
CA GLU A 104 26.04 3.25 21.47
C GLU A 104 25.36 2.77 20.18
N ALA A 105 24.04 2.92 20.06
CA ALA A 105 23.25 2.31 18.98
C ALA A 105 22.35 3.32 18.24
N ASP A 106 21.31 2.81 17.59
CA ASP A 106 20.46 3.56 16.69
C ASP A 106 19.28 4.27 17.39
N ILE A 107 18.79 5.32 16.74
CA ILE A 107 17.46 5.87 16.96
C ILE A 107 16.61 5.54 15.74
N ASN A 108 15.55 4.76 15.94
CA ASN A 108 14.63 4.32 14.90
C ASN A 108 13.24 4.88 15.15
N ILE A 109 12.67 5.58 14.16
CA ILE A 109 11.33 6.18 14.21
C ILE A 109 10.55 5.72 13.00
N ALA A 110 9.43 5.01 13.22
CA ALA A 110 8.60 4.48 12.16
C ALA A 110 7.11 4.84 12.36
N GLY A 111 6.50 5.56 11.42
CA GLY A 111 5.09 5.94 11.45
C GLY A 111 4.70 6.69 12.72
N SER A 112 5.58 7.52 13.27
CA SER A 112 5.44 8.20 14.56
C SER A 112 5.49 9.72 14.40
N THR A 113 4.95 10.45 15.38
CA THR A 113 4.88 11.91 15.35
C THR A 113 5.56 12.50 16.58
N LEU A 114 6.56 13.37 16.39
CA LEU A 114 7.21 14.14 17.42
C LEU A 114 6.91 15.62 17.20
N LYS A 115 6.24 16.24 18.17
CA LYS A 115 5.85 17.65 18.10
C LYS A 115 6.40 18.43 19.28
N ALA A 116 7.38 19.28 19.05
CA ALA A 116 7.92 20.20 20.02
C ALA A 116 7.40 21.63 19.81
N LYS A 117 7.22 22.35 20.91
CA LYS A 117 6.98 23.80 20.84
C LYS A 117 8.24 24.55 20.41
N GLU A 118 9.38 24.14 20.95
CA GLU A 118 10.68 24.77 20.70
C GLU A 118 11.58 23.85 19.90
N ALA A 119 12.39 23.01 20.51
CA ALA A 119 13.42 22.25 19.78
C ALA A 119 13.18 20.73 19.77
N ILE A 120 13.70 20.08 18.72
CA ILE A 120 13.88 18.64 18.67
C ILE A 120 15.36 18.34 18.46
N ASP A 121 15.97 17.64 19.42
CA ASP A 121 17.37 17.23 19.37
C ASP A 121 17.47 15.71 19.40
N MET A 122 18.17 15.13 18.43
CA MET A 122 18.45 13.69 18.37
C MET A 122 19.93 13.44 18.19
N GLN A 123 20.48 12.58 19.03
CA GLN A 123 21.86 12.15 18.95
C GLN A 123 21.95 10.63 19.07
N ALA A 124 22.45 9.98 18.02
CA ALA A 124 22.68 8.54 18.01
C ALA A 124 24.18 8.18 17.99
N GLY A 125 24.54 7.21 18.83
CA GLY A 125 25.89 6.62 18.84
C GLY A 125 26.19 5.78 17.61
N ASN A 126 25.19 5.49 16.78
CA ASN A 126 25.33 4.83 15.50
C ASN A 126 24.46 5.54 14.44
N ASN A 127 23.30 5.05 14.09
CA ASN A 127 22.47 5.61 13.02
C ASN A 127 21.18 6.29 13.54
N ILE A 128 20.65 7.23 12.75
CA ILE A 128 19.27 7.71 12.89
C ILE A 128 18.49 7.27 11.67
N ASN A 129 17.41 6.53 11.90
CA ASN A 129 16.53 6.03 10.84
C ASN A 129 15.11 6.53 11.06
N ILE A 130 14.62 7.39 10.18
CA ILE A 130 13.25 7.90 10.18
C ILE A 130 12.55 7.38 8.94
N SER A 131 11.55 6.53 9.11
CA SER A 131 10.90 5.80 8.03
C SER A 131 9.37 5.85 8.14
N PRO A 132 8.65 5.62 7.06
CA PRO A 132 7.20 5.47 7.11
C PRO A 132 6.81 4.09 7.66
N LEU A 133 5.57 3.99 8.14
CA LEU A 133 4.91 2.71 8.38
C LEU A 133 3.91 2.42 7.25
N SER A 134 3.93 1.22 6.70
CA SER A 134 3.01 0.84 5.63
C SER A 134 1.71 0.25 6.19
N TYR A 135 0.59 0.53 5.49
CA TYR A 135 -0.71 -0.06 5.77
C TYR A 135 -1.45 -0.35 4.47
N ASN A 136 -2.34 -1.35 4.50
CA ASN A 136 -2.94 -1.88 3.30
C ASN A 136 -4.46 -1.65 3.29
N SER A 137 -5.02 -1.56 2.09
CA SER A 137 -6.45 -1.67 1.86
C SER A 137 -6.75 -2.61 0.70
N LEU A 138 -7.83 -3.36 0.80
CA LEU A 138 -8.32 -4.26 -0.22
C LEU A 138 -9.83 -4.10 -0.35
N ASN A 139 -10.29 -3.92 -1.57
CA ASN A 139 -11.69 -4.07 -1.94
C ASN A 139 -11.77 -5.12 -3.06
N TYR A 140 -12.44 -6.23 -2.77
CA TYR A 140 -12.63 -7.32 -3.71
C TYR A 140 -14.11 -7.66 -3.82
N LYS A 141 -14.58 -7.78 -5.06
CA LYS A 141 -15.93 -8.26 -5.36
C LYS A 141 -15.89 -9.20 -6.54
N ASN A 142 -16.50 -10.36 -6.38
CA ASN A 142 -16.71 -11.32 -7.46
C ASN A 142 -18.18 -11.72 -7.49
N SER A 143 -18.82 -11.54 -8.62
CA SER A 143 -20.21 -11.96 -8.88
C SER A 143 -20.24 -12.96 -10.00
N SER A 144 -20.86 -14.11 -9.77
CA SER A 144 -21.07 -15.10 -10.80
C SER A 144 -22.55 -15.50 -10.91
N LYS A 145 -22.99 -15.73 -12.11
CA LYS A 145 -24.31 -16.29 -12.44
C LYS A 145 -24.14 -17.47 -13.39
N SER A 146 -24.93 -18.50 -13.18
CA SER A 146 -25.02 -19.60 -14.15
C SER A 146 -26.48 -20.07 -14.28
N SER A 147 -26.84 -20.54 -15.44
CA SER A 147 -28.17 -21.09 -15.72
C SER A 147 -28.08 -22.24 -16.72
N LEU A 148 -29.17 -23.01 -16.84
CA LEU A 148 -29.25 -24.17 -17.74
C LEU A 148 -28.11 -25.18 -17.51
N GLY A 149 -27.87 -25.57 -16.25
CA GLY A 149 -26.79 -26.51 -15.91
C GLY A 149 -25.38 -25.99 -16.18
N GLY A 150 -25.18 -24.66 -16.29
CA GLY A 150 -23.88 -24.05 -16.58
C GLY A 150 -23.64 -23.68 -18.04
N LEU A 151 -24.57 -23.99 -18.93
CA LEU A 151 -24.47 -23.65 -20.36
C LEU A 151 -24.46 -22.14 -20.59
N LYS A 152 -25.13 -21.37 -19.73
CA LYS A 152 -25.02 -19.90 -19.68
C LYS A 152 -24.37 -19.51 -18.37
N ALA A 153 -23.32 -18.73 -18.42
CA ALA A 153 -22.62 -18.24 -17.22
C ALA A 153 -22.04 -16.85 -17.47
N SER A 154 -21.98 -16.07 -16.40
CA SER A 154 -21.19 -14.84 -16.37
C SER A 154 -20.45 -14.72 -15.04
N MET A 155 -19.31 -14.07 -15.07
CA MET A 155 -18.50 -13.72 -13.91
C MET A 155 -17.98 -12.30 -14.09
N ASP A 156 -18.16 -11.50 -13.07
CA ASP A 156 -17.63 -10.15 -12.98
C ASP A 156 -16.79 -10.07 -11.70
N MET A 157 -15.51 -9.77 -11.85
CA MET A 157 -14.57 -9.61 -10.76
C MET A 157 -13.94 -8.22 -10.79
N HIS A 158 -13.88 -7.59 -9.63
CA HIS A 158 -13.11 -6.36 -9.40
C HIS A 158 -12.32 -6.49 -8.12
N SER A 159 -11.05 -6.13 -8.18
CA SER A 159 -10.14 -6.11 -7.04
C SER A 159 -9.33 -4.82 -7.07
N LEU A 160 -9.31 -4.10 -5.96
CA LEU A 160 -8.47 -2.92 -5.74
C LEU A 160 -7.65 -3.13 -4.47
N TYR A 161 -6.36 -3.33 -4.62
CA TYR A 161 -5.40 -3.38 -3.54
C TYR A 161 -4.56 -2.10 -3.51
N LYS A 162 -4.34 -1.56 -2.30
CA LYS A 162 -3.43 -0.44 -2.09
C LYS A 162 -2.53 -0.72 -0.90
N ARG A 163 -1.25 -0.38 -1.06
CA ARG A 163 -0.28 -0.25 0.02
C ARG A 163 0.08 1.22 0.15
N ASN A 164 -0.36 1.82 1.24
CA ASN A 164 -0.15 3.22 1.57
C ASN A 164 0.99 3.35 2.58
N LEU A 165 1.53 4.55 2.73
CA LEU A 165 2.59 4.88 3.66
C LEU A 165 2.15 6.01 4.59
N GLN A 166 2.29 5.79 5.91
CA GLN A 166 2.21 6.83 6.91
C GLN A 166 3.62 7.34 7.22
N SER A 167 3.94 8.56 6.81
CA SER A 167 5.22 9.19 7.11
C SER A 167 5.41 9.35 8.62
N SER A 168 6.65 9.26 9.08
CA SER A 168 7.03 9.81 10.38
C SER A 168 7.15 11.32 10.28
N SER A 169 6.69 12.05 11.31
CA SER A 169 6.66 13.50 11.32
C SER A 169 7.45 14.08 12.50
N LEU A 170 8.33 15.03 12.22
CA LEU A 170 9.01 15.86 13.21
C LEU A 170 8.62 17.32 13.01
N LEU A 171 8.00 17.91 14.00
CA LEU A 171 7.58 19.31 13.96
C LEU A 171 8.14 20.06 15.16
N SER A 172 8.92 21.09 14.91
CA SER A 172 9.23 22.15 15.87
C SER A 172 8.46 23.41 15.48
N GLU A 173 7.68 23.99 16.41
CA GLU A 173 6.85 25.16 16.08
C GLU A 173 7.67 26.46 15.95
N THR A 174 8.67 26.66 16.83
CA THR A 174 9.42 27.94 16.91
C THR A 174 10.94 27.77 16.96
N GLY A 175 11.46 26.57 17.17
CA GLY A 175 12.89 26.33 17.36
C GLY A 175 13.51 25.48 16.28
N ASP A 176 14.70 25.00 16.57
CA ASP A 176 15.51 24.20 15.66
C ASP A 176 15.16 22.71 15.73
N ILE A 177 15.45 22.01 14.66
CA ILE A 177 15.55 20.55 14.65
C ILE A 177 17.00 20.16 14.36
N ASN A 178 17.61 19.40 15.26
CA ASN A 178 19.00 18.94 15.14
C ASN A 178 19.02 17.41 15.17
N LEU A 179 19.49 16.81 14.09
CA LEU A 179 19.67 15.36 13.98
C LEU A 179 21.15 15.05 13.76
N ARG A 180 21.78 14.31 14.69
CA ARG A 180 23.20 13.96 14.63
C ARG A 180 23.38 12.46 14.80
N ALA A 181 23.81 11.79 13.73
CA ALA A 181 24.20 10.39 13.73
C ALA A 181 25.73 10.25 13.70
N LYS A 182 26.27 9.32 14.47
CA LYS A 182 27.72 9.02 14.41
C LYS A 182 28.10 8.42 13.06
N ASN A 183 27.21 7.59 12.47
CA ASN A 183 27.41 6.99 11.16
C ASN A 183 26.42 7.53 10.13
N ASP A 184 25.23 6.95 9.97
CA ASP A 184 24.30 7.27 8.90
C ASP A 184 23.02 7.94 9.44
N LEU A 185 22.55 8.94 8.70
CA LEU A 185 21.24 9.56 8.89
C LEU A 185 20.35 9.22 7.68
N SER A 186 19.28 8.48 7.90
CA SER A 186 18.35 8.04 6.87
C SER A 186 16.95 8.59 7.11
N LEU A 187 16.46 9.39 6.17
CA LEU A 187 15.12 9.99 6.16
C LEU A 187 14.36 9.45 4.94
N ILE A 188 13.43 8.53 5.16
CA ILE A 188 12.68 7.89 4.07
C ILE A 188 11.23 8.32 4.16
N SER A 189 10.72 9.03 3.15
CA SER A 189 9.36 9.56 3.13
C SER A 189 8.97 10.23 4.45
N ALA A 190 9.89 11.00 5.02
CA ALA A 190 9.74 11.67 6.30
C ALA A 190 9.24 13.11 6.12
N ASP A 191 8.37 13.58 7.01
CA ASP A 191 7.85 14.94 7.03
C ASP A 191 8.55 15.72 8.16
N ILE A 192 9.46 16.62 7.82
CA ILE A 192 10.22 17.41 8.80
C ILE A 192 9.94 18.89 8.60
N SER A 193 9.51 19.56 9.67
CA SER A 193 9.23 21.00 9.67
C SER A 193 9.83 21.67 10.88
N SER A 194 10.83 22.51 10.66
CA SER A 194 11.49 23.31 11.70
C SER A 194 10.98 24.75 11.69
N GLY A 195 10.60 25.24 12.86
CA GLY A 195 10.18 26.63 13.06
C GLY A 195 11.33 27.65 12.96
N ARG A 196 12.58 27.16 12.96
CA ARG A 196 13.78 27.96 12.74
C ARG A 196 14.74 27.23 11.81
N ASN A 197 15.84 26.69 12.29
CA ASN A 197 16.83 26.01 11.46
C ASN A 197 16.69 24.48 11.53
N LEU A 198 17.06 23.82 10.47
CA LEU A 198 17.18 22.35 10.40
C LEU A 198 18.65 21.98 10.17
N ASN A 199 19.24 21.27 11.13
CA ASN A 199 20.62 20.82 11.06
C ASN A 199 20.69 19.29 11.02
N LEU A 200 21.21 18.76 9.94
CA LEU A 200 21.38 17.33 9.69
C LEU A 200 22.86 17.00 9.63
N GLY A 201 23.34 16.15 10.52
CA GLY A 201 24.76 15.74 10.60
C GLY A 201 24.90 14.22 10.62
N ALA A 202 25.85 13.71 9.85
CA ALA A 202 26.21 12.30 9.86
C ALA A 202 27.72 12.11 9.61
N GLY A 203 28.33 11.15 10.34
CA GLY A 203 29.75 10.87 10.19
C GLY A 203 30.11 10.12 8.90
N ASN A 204 29.15 9.46 8.26
CA ASN A 204 29.33 8.70 7.01
C ASN A 204 28.39 9.17 5.90
N SER A 205 27.08 9.00 6.02
CA SER A 205 26.15 9.41 4.97
C SER A 205 24.84 10.02 5.48
N ILE A 206 24.29 10.96 4.69
CA ILE A 206 22.93 11.45 4.80
C ILE A 206 22.14 10.94 3.59
N ASN A 207 21.06 10.19 3.86
CA ASN A 207 20.18 9.60 2.85
C ASN A 207 18.77 10.16 3.02
N ILE A 208 18.32 11.05 2.15
CA ILE A 208 16.97 11.60 2.13
C ILE A 208 16.27 11.03 0.91
N LEU A 209 15.44 10.00 1.13
CA LEU A 209 14.94 9.14 0.06
C LEU A 209 13.41 9.13 0.02
N ALA A 210 12.88 8.70 -1.13
CA ALA A 210 11.47 8.39 -1.31
C ALA A 210 11.21 6.91 -1.02
N ALA A 211 10.00 6.59 -0.56
CA ALA A 211 9.45 5.24 -0.59
C ALA A 211 8.29 5.17 -1.58
N LYS A 212 7.83 3.96 -1.94
CA LYS A 212 6.75 3.77 -2.91
C LYS A 212 5.46 3.31 -2.25
N GLU A 213 4.38 3.99 -2.58
CA GLU A 213 3.02 3.50 -2.43
C GLU A 213 2.66 2.68 -3.66
N TYR A 214 1.86 1.63 -3.47
CA TYR A 214 1.45 0.75 -4.56
C TYR A 214 -0.07 0.68 -4.66
N LYS A 215 -0.56 0.66 -5.89
CA LYS A 215 -1.95 0.37 -6.23
C LYS A 215 -1.98 -0.72 -7.28
N GLU A 216 -2.81 -1.72 -7.08
CA GLU A 216 -3.11 -2.74 -8.07
C GLU A 216 -4.62 -2.84 -8.22
N GLU A 217 -5.08 -2.66 -9.45
CA GLU A 217 -6.49 -2.78 -9.82
C GLU A 217 -6.64 -3.87 -10.86
N ILE A 218 -7.50 -4.86 -10.57
CA ILE A 218 -7.79 -5.96 -11.46
C ILE A 218 -9.30 -5.98 -11.72
N SER A 219 -9.69 -5.96 -12.98
CA SER A 219 -11.06 -6.23 -13.40
C SER A 219 -11.08 -7.39 -14.39
N ALA A 220 -12.01 -8.30 -14.22
CA ALA A 220 -12.19 -9.40 -15.15
C ALA A 220 -13.68 -9.65 -15.41
N HIS A 221 -14.00 -9.86 -16.67
CA HIS A 221 -15.34 -10.22 -17.11
C HIS A 221 -15.26 -11.50 -17.92
N LYS A 222 -16.09 -12.48 -17.58
CA LYS A 222 -16.26 -13.72 -18.34
C LYS A 222 -17.73 -13.91 -18.66
N LYS A 223 -18.04 -14.20 -19.91
CA LYS A 223 -19.40 -14.51 -20.35
C LYS A 223 -19.38 -15.78 -21.19
N ARG A 224 -20.31 -16.67 -20.91
CA ARG A 224 -20.54 -17.88 -21.66
C ARG A 224 -22.01 -17.93 -22.09
N SER A 225 -22.27 -18.13 -23.34
CA SER A 225 -23.62 -18.25 -23.89
C SER A 225 -23.76 -19.52 -24.73
N PHE A 226 -24.93 -20.13 -24.65
CA PHE A 226 -25.32 -21.27 -25.42
C PHE A 226 -26.70 -21.00 -26.01
N ASN A 227 -26.88 -21.26 -27.30
CA ASN A 227 -28.15 -21.11 -27.98
C ASN A 227 -28.82 -22.50 -28.17
N PRO A 228 -29.79 -22.88 -27.32
CA PRO A 228 -30.39 -24.20 -27.38
C PRO A 228 -31.25 -24.40 -28.62
N LEU A 229 -31.79 -23.36 -29.25
CA LEU A 229 -32.66 -23.48 -30.44
C LEU A 229 -31.90 -23.94 -31.66
N SER A 230 -30.61 -23.64 -31.77
CA SER A 230 -29.78 -24.11 -32.88
C SER A 230 -29.45 -25.60 -32.80
N VAL A 231 -29.65 -26.20 -31.62
CA VAL A 231 -29.33 -27.61 -31.33
C VAL A 231 -30.40 -28.58 -31.78
N PHE A 232 -31.68 -28.17 -31.73
CA PHE A 232 -32.78 -29.03 -32.10
C PHE A 232 -32.74 -29.48 -33.59
N ASN A 233 -32.02 -28.72 -34.41
CA ASN A 233 -31.86 -29.07 -35.84
C ASN A 233 -30.64 -29.99 -36.12
N TYR A 234 -29.76 -30.24 -35.09
CA TYR A 234 -28.49 -30.98 -35.27
C TYR A 234 -28.08 -31.76 -34.02
N PRO A 235 -28.72 -32.87 -33.68
CA PRO A 235 -28.53 -33.52 -32.37
C PRO A 235 -27.18 -34.23 -32.16
N VAL A 236 -26.42 -34.51 -33.20
CA VAL A 236 -25.21 -35.36 -33.09
C VAL A 236 -23.91 -34.61 -32.77
N ALA A 237 -23.79 -33.33 -33.08
CA ALA A 237 -22.53 -32.60 -32.96
C ALA A 237 -22.22 -32.03 -31.55
N ILE A 238 -23.18 -32.11 -30.62
CA ILE A 238 -23.10 -31.32 -29.35
C ILE A 238 -22.46 -32.09 -28.21
N ALA A 239 -22.65 -33.41 -28.15
CA ALA A 239 -22.12 -34.23 -27.07
C ALA A 239 -20.57 -34.21 -26.99
N ALA A 240 -19.91 -34.04 -28.14
CA ALA A 240 -18.46 -34.04 -28.24
C ALA A 240 -17.81 -32.66 -27.90
N SER A 241 -18.56 -31.54 -28.08
CA SER A 241 -17.99 -30.21 -27.95
C SER A 241 -18.13 -29.61 -26.54
N VAL A 242 -19.13 -30.00 -25.75
CA VAL A 242 -19.38 -29.44 -24.41
C VAL A 242 -18.43 -29.98 -23.37
N GLY A 243 -17.98 -31.24 -23.46
CA GLY A 243 -17.02 -31.87 -22.55
C GLY A 243 -15.57 -31.42 -22.74
N ALA A 244 -15.24 -30.86 -23.90
CA ALA A 244 -13.87 -30.43 -24.22
C ALA A 244 -13.56 -28.97 -23.87
N MET A 245 -14.55 -28.16 -23.45
CA MET A 245 -14.44 -26.70 -23.37
C MET A 245 -13.97 -26.13 -22.02
N ASP A 246 -13.78 -26.96 -20.99
CA ASP A 246 -13.28 -26.45 -19.71
C ASP A 246 -11.75 -26.29 -19.67
N ASN A 247 -11.02 -26.82 -20.65
CA ASN A 247 -9.55 -26.85 -20.62
C ASN A 247 -8.87 -26.41 -21.94
N ILE A 248 -9.52 -25.71 -22.86
CA ILE A 248 -8.88 -25.48 -24.16
C ILE A 248 -8.69 -24.01 -24.48
N ALA A 249 -7.41 -23.62 -24.57
CA ALA A 249 -6.94 -22.86 -25.70
C ALA A 249 -7.27 -23.66 -26.97
N LEU A 250 -8.35 -23.33 -27.67
CA LEU A 250 -8.69 -23.99 -28.94
C LEU A 250 -7.77 -23.44 -30.04
N GLU A 251 -6.56 -24.00 -30.11
CA GLU A 251 -5.80 -24.11 -31.36
C GLU A 251 -6.36 -25.31 -32.15
N ALA A 252 -7.53 -25.18 -32.69
CA ALA A 252 -7.98 -26.07 -33.74
C ALA A 252 -8.52 -25.20 -34.88
N GLY A 253 -7.72 -25.06 -35.90
CA GLY A 253 -8.12 -24.49 -37.16
C GLY A 253 -9.37 -25.25 -37.68
N ILE A 254 -10.50 -24.59 -37.66
CA ILE A 254 -11.66 -25.01 -38.43
C ILE A 254 -11.45 -24.45 -39.83
N GLU A 255 -11.03 -25.30 -40.75
CA GLU A 255 -10.99 -24.96 -42.16
C GLU A 255 -12.38 -24.52 -42.64
N LYS A 256 -12.40 -23.40 -43.32
CA LYS A 256 -13.55 -22.75 -43.88
C LYS A 256 -14.20 -23.65 -44.96
N ILE A 257 -15.20 -24.39 -44.56
CA ILE A 257 -16.03 -25.11 -45.56
C ILE A 257 -17.09 -24.13 -46.10
N GLY A 258 -17.13 -24.00 -47.42
CA GLY A 258 -17.77 -22.91 -48.12
C GLY A 258 -19.28 -22.72 -47.91
N GLY A 259 -19.67 -21.45 -47.97
CA GLY A 259 -20.94 -20.94 -48.51
C GLY A 259 -22.27 -21.31 -47.84
N GLY A 260 -22.32 -21.53 -46.50
CA GLY A 260 -23.57 -21.78 -45.77
C GLY A 260 -23.85 -20.71 -44.69
N SER A 261 -25.10 -20.57 -44.23
CA SER A 261 -25.44 -19.71 -43.10
C SER A 261 -24.91 -20.35 -41.82
N PHE A 262 -24.06 -19.60 -41.08
CA PHE A 262 -23.50 -20.02 -39.80
C PHE A 262 -24.47 -19.71 -38.68
N THR A 263 -24.72 -20.66 -37.78
CA THR A 263 -25.46 -20.42 -36.54
C THR A 263 -24.50 -20.65 -35.36
N GLU A 264 -24.19 -19.61 -34.62
CA GLU A 264 -23.38 -19.69 -33.42
C GLU A 264 -24.16 -20.47 -32.35
N VAL A 265 -23.60 -21.59 -31.91
CA VAL A 265 -24.20 -22.48 -30.89
C VAL A 265 -23.65 -22.19 -29.50
N TYR A 266 -22.39 -21.85 -29.44
CA TYR A 266 -21.68 -21.57 -28.20
C TYR A 266 -20.72 -20.43 -28.39
N ARG A 267 -20.67 -19.55 -27.39
CA ARG A 267 -19.69 -18.45 -27.30
C ARG A 267 -19.17 -18.30 -25.87
N SER A 268 -17.89 -18.11 -25.75
CA SER A 268 -17.24 -17.76 -24.49
C SER A 268 -16.32 -16.57 -24.73
N ASP A 269 -16.53 -15.51 -23.97
CA ASP A 269 -15.72 -14.30 -23.97
C ASP A 269 -15.08 -14.12 -22.59
N TYR A 270 -13.83 -13.76 -22.57
CA TYR A 270 -13.07 -13.40 -21.37
C TYR A 270 -12.28 -12.12 -21.63
N ASN A 271 -12.47 -11.14 -20.77
CA ASN A 271 -11.72 -9.89 -20.77
C ASN A 271 -11.18 -9.65 -19.38
N SER A 272 -9.92 -9.28 -19.27
CA SER A 272 -9.33 -8.81 -18.00
C SER A 272 -8.42 -7.63 -18.24
N LYS A 273 -8.41 -6.75 -17.27
CA LYS A 273 -7.51 -5.60 -17.20
C LYS A 273 -6.82 -5.61 -15.83
N GLN A 274 -5.50 -5.50 -15.82
CA GLN A 274 -4.71 -5.31 -14.62
C GLN A 274 -3.91 -4.02 -14.78
N VAL A 275 -4.01 -3.14 -13.79
CA VAL A 275 -3.25 -1.90 -13.71
C VAL A 275 -2.43 -1.93 -12.43
N LYS A 276 -1.14 -1.65 -12.52
CA LYS A 276 -0.23 -1.50 -11.38
C LYS A 276 0.40 -0.12 -11.44
N GLU A 277 0.34 0.57 -10.31
CA GLU A 277 0.93 1.90 -10.13
C GLU A 277 1.85 1.88 -8.91
N GLY A 278 3.07 2.39 -9.07
CA GLY A 278 4.00 2.68 -7.99
C GLY A 278 4.21 4.19 -7.93
N ILE A 279 3.72 4.84 -6.87
CA ILE A 279 3.83 6.28 -6.70
C ILE A 279 4.87 6.57 -5.64
N SER A 280 5.90 7.33 -6.00
CA SER A 280 6.96 7.72 -5.08
C SER A 280 6.47 8.79 -4.12
N LYS A 281 6.52 8.49 -2.82
CA LYS A 281 6.27 9.44 -1.73
C LYS A 281 7.60 10.01 -1.28
N LEU A 282 7.84 11.26 -1.62
CA LEU A 282 9.05 11.99 -1.26
C LEU A 282 9.05 12.34 0.24
N SER A 283 10.23 12.54 0.80
CA SER A 283 10.36 13.28 2.06
C SER A 283 10.04 14.75 1.82
N ASP A 284 9.32 15.39 2.75
CA ASP A 284 9.00 16.83 2.74
C ASP A 284 9.76 17.51 3.87
N ILE A 285 10.82 18.24 3.51
CA ILE A 285 11.78 18.82 4.44
C ILE A 285 11.66 20.34 4.39
N LYS A 286 11.29 20.97 5.53
CA LYS A 286 11.07 22.41 5.61
C LYS A 286 11.77 23.03 6.82
N ALA A 287 12.27 24.24 6.64
CA ALA A 287 12.73 25.10 7.73
C ALA A 287 12.27 26.54 7.48
N ALA A 288 11.87 27.26 8.53
CA ALA A 288 11.57 28.69 8.43
C ALA A 288 12.87 29.51 8.28
N GLY A 289 13.98 29.04 8.82
CA GLY A 289 15.33 29.56 8.62
C GLY A 289 16.12 28.73 7.62
N ASP A 290 17.32 28.33 7.99
CA ASP A 290 18.26 27.63 7.14
C ASP A 290 18.11 26.11 7.25
N ILE A 291 18.50 25.40 6.18
CA ILE A 291 18.70 23.96 6.16
C ILE A 291 20.19 23.69 5.94
N SER A 292 20.82 22.98 6.89
CA SER A 292 22.23 22.62 6.81
C SER A 292 22.41 21.10 6.85
N LEU A 293 23.10 20.55 5.85
CA LEU A 293 23.50 19.15 5.76
C LEU A 293 25.02 19.06 5.84
N ASN A 294 25.53 18.22 6.75
CA ASN A 294 26.97 17.99 6.89
C ASN A 294 27.26 16.49 6.96
N SER A 295 27.89 15.92 5.94
CA SER A 295 28.32 14.52 5.91
C SER A 295 29.30 14.26 4.76
N PRO A 296 30.17 13.24 4.85
CA PRO A 296 31.01 12.83 3.72
C PRO A 296 30.25 12.52 2.43
N THR A 297 29.06 11.92 2.54
CA THR A 297 28.23 11.55 1.40
C THR A 297 26.77 11.97 1.64
N ALA A 298 26.13 12.53 0.61
CA ALA A 298 24.72 12.88 0.66
C ALA A 298 23.97 12.38 -0.58
N PHE A 299 22.86 11.66 -0.37
CA PHE A 299 21.90 11.25 -1.39
C PHE A 299 20.55 11.90 -1.11
N ILE A 300 20.04 12.67 -2.08
CA ILE A 300 18.83 13.48 -1.90
C ILE A 300 17.83 13.17 -3.00
N THR A 301 16.68 12.62 -2.60
CA THR A 301 15.49 12.42 -3.44
C THR A 301 14.28 12.92 -2.65
N SER A 302 14.13 14.24 -2.53
CA SER A 302 13.15 14.87 -1.64
C SER A 302 12.77 16.26 -2.09
N ASN A 303 11.68 16.79 -1.51
CA ASN A 303 11.38 18.21 -1.53
C ASN A 303 12.05 18.88 -0.35
N MET A 304 12.84 19.91 -0.59
CA MET A 304 13.49 20.72 0.44
C MET A 304 13.13 22.20 0.25
N LYS A 305 12.72 22.86 1.34
CA LYS A 305 12.37 24.29 1.32
C LYS A 305 12.89 24.97 2.58
N ALA A 306 13.77 25.93 2.41
CA ALA A 306 14.23 26.85 3.46
C ALA A 306 13.61 28.23 3.27
N GLY A 307 13.37 28.96 4.37
CA GLY A 307 13.07 30.38 4.36
C GLY A 307 14.33 31.22 4.22
N GLY A 308 15.48 30.69 4.65
CA GLY A 308 16.83 31.20 4.46
C GLY A 308 17.59 30.39 3.42
N ASP A 309 18.80 29.96 3.76
CA ASP A 309 19.72 29.24 2.89
C ASP A 309 19.58 27.72 3.00
N ILE A 310 19.95 27.00 1.93
CA ILE A 310 20.21 25.55 1.95
C ILE A 310 21.70 25.33 1.75
N ASN A 311 22.38 24.89 2.80
CA ASN A 311 23.79 24.63 2.82
C ASN A 311 24.07 23.11 2.88
N ILE A 312 24.76 22.59 1.88
CA ILE A 312 25.13 21.17 1.82
C ILE A 312 26.67 21.09 1.78
N ASP A 313 27.24 20.59 2.86
CA ASP A 313 28.67 20.30 2.95
C ASP A 313 28.87 18.78 2.86
N ALA A 314 29.27 18.31 1.68
CA ALA A 314 29.47 16.90 1.38
C ALA A 314 30.63 16.72 0.40
N LYS A 315 31.46 15.70 0.62
CA LYS A 315 32.51 15.31 -0.33
C LYS A 315 31.91 14.72 -1.60
N ASN A 316 30.82 13.93 -1.45
CA ASN A 316 30.09 13.32 -2.57
C ASN A 316 28.59 13.68 -2.41
N LEU A 317 28.02 14.32 -3.42
CA LEU A 317 26.60 14.70 -3.44
C LEU A 317 25.91 14.10 -4.66
N THR A 318 24.78 13.42 -4.44
CA THR A 318 23.87 12.96 -5.50
C THR A 318 22.47 13.50 -5.23
N ILE A 319 21.92 14.24 -6.18
CA ILE A 319 20.52 14.70 -6.17
C ILE A 319 19.82 14.03 -7.35
N SER A 320 18.76 13.30 -7.08
CA SER A 320 18.04 12.54 -8.10
C SER A 320 16.52 12.67 -7.98
N ALA A 321 15.82 12.44 -9.08
CA ALA A 321 14.36 12.35 -9.07
C ALA A 321 13.91 10.95 -8.59
N ALA A 322 12.72 10.90 -8.00
CA ALA A 322 12.02 9.65 -7.74
C ALA A 322 11.20 9.25 -8.96
N ALA A 323 11.25 7.97 -9.33
CA ALA A 323 10.51 7.44 -10.47
C ALA A 323 9.19 6.83 -10.01
N ASN A 324 8.09 7.24 -10.65
CA ASN A 324 6.82 6.53 -10.58
C ASN A 324 6.80 5.39 -11.60
N GLU A 325 6.05 4.34 -11.28
CA GLU A 325 5.91 3.15 -12.12
C GLU A 325 4.45 2.99 -12.53
N TYR A 326 4.25 2.62 -13.77
CA TYR A 326 2.92 2.28 -14.30
C TYR A 326 3.04 1.07 -15.21
N SER A 327 2.15 0.11 -15.03
CA SER A 327 1.99 -0.98 -15.99
C SER A 327 0.53 -1.32 -16.16
N GLU A 328 0.13 -1.60 -17.39
CA GLU A 328 -1.21 -2.05 -17.75
C GLU A 328 -1.10 -3.33 -18.55
N HIS A 329 -1.88 -4.33 -18.18
CA HIS A 329 -1.97 -5.60 -18.89
C HIS A 329 -3.43 -5.91 -19.19
N ASN A 330 -3.75 -6.01 -20.47
CA ASN A 330 -5.09 -6.32 -20.96
C ASN A 330 -5.09 -7.68 -21.67
N VAL A 331 -6.05 -8.53 -21.32
CA VAL A 331 -6.26 -9.82 -21.99
C VAL A 331 -7.69 -9.88 -22.49
N ALA A 332 -7.84 -10.13 -23.79
CA ALA A 332 -9.13 -10.44 -24.40
C ALA A 332 -9.04 -11.79 -25.10
N LYS A 333 -9.95 -12.71 -24.78
CA LYS A 333 -10.05 -14.03 -25.42
C LYS A 333 -11.49 -14.30 -25.75
N SER A 334 -11.75 -14.81 -26.97
CA SER A 334 -13.07 -15.28 -27.37
C SER A 334 -12.95 -16.63 -28.05
N ALA A 335 -13.93 -17.50 -27.81
CA ALA A 335 -14.07 -18.75 -28.49
C ALA A 335 -15.55 -18.95 -28.87
N SER A 336 -15.82 -19.39 -30.09
CA SER A 336 -17.16 -19.69 -30.53
C SER A 336 -17.18 -21.01 -31.29
N VAL A 337 -18.29 -21.70 -31.20
CA VAL A 337 -18.60 -22.88 -32.02
C VAL A 337 -19.84 -22.58 -32.83
N SER A 338 -19.74 -22.74 -34.15
CA SER A 338 -20.84 -22.53 -35.10
C SER A 338 -21.08 -23.80 -35.87
N ILE A 339 -22.35 -24.05 -36.21
CA ILE A 339 -22.75 -25.17 -37.06
C ILE A 339 -23.16 -24.60 -38.42
N THR A 340 -22.67 -25.23 -39.48
CA THR A 340 -23.06 -24.92 -40.86
C THR A 340 -24.07 -25.93 -41.37
N LYS A 341 -25.08 -25.47 -42.10
CA LYS A 341 -25.96 -26.35 -42.87
C LYS A 341 -25.26 -26.61 -44.20
N ALA A 342 -24.91 -27.87 -44.47
CA ALA A 342 -24.52 -28.26 -45.82
C ALA A 342 -25.70 -28.00 -46.79
N LYS A 343 -25.42 -27.35 -47.91
CA LYS A 343 -26.39 -27.34 -49.01
C LYS A 343 -26.32 -28.70 -49.69
N ASP A 344 -27.44 -29.43 -49.67
CA ASP A 344 -27.63 -30.54 -50.54
C ASP A 344 -27.67 -30.08 -52.01
#